data_d396be6ad92e38f0974d7dd5ee6d00e6
#
_entry.id   d396be6ad92e38f0974d7dd5ee6d00e6
#
_cell.length_a   1.000
_cell.length_b   1.000
_cell.length_c   1.000
_cell.angle_alpha   90.00
_cell.angle_beta   90.00
_cell.angle_gamma   90.00
#
_symmetry.space_group_name_H-M   'P 1'
#
loop_
_entity.id
_entity.type
_entity.pdbx_description
1 polymer ?
#
loop_
_entity_poly.entity_id
_entity_poly.type
_entity_poly.pdbx_seq_one_letter_code
_entity_poly.pdbx_strand_id
1 'polypeptide(L)'
;MNTKNFRFRTRFNQFAVMAVLLTAALLAAGAKGDSGGAASYGPAASELMALVEANPDLKSMLAASIEQARQINPDRNTNPAQSLEEYFDFVSWAETAMPWALLKKPDYPEIYDNIYQSLVYFHFLVEQPLPELEGKGLVNNTLQYAEPFASWLNVFSQSWGSFLDGPGSWNETYYEMALNDPAFGLQNDWYEDSGNWSTFNEFFARYLNSPAMRPIAAPLDDSVVASFADSVPQGVWAIDGDSNLVAPDPVPVKASSLRSITRLIGEDSEYRNAFANGTFTHSFLNVNDYHRYHFPLGGTIREVRIIPGVSATGGSIWWDAANNRYAFDPSERLGWQSIETRGCVILETDRYGLVALLPIGMSAVSSVNLEDNVKPGAQVEKGDMLGHFAFGGSDFVMVFQDTVDFTLDAPRDTKGEGYQHLLVGERLGKLTLREGG
;
A
#
# COMPACT_ATOMS: atom_id res chain seq x y z
N MET A 1 -7.85 2.84 45.03
CA MET A 1 -8.61 4.11 45.07
C MET A 1 -8.67 4.65 43.66
N ASN A 2 -9.86 4.55 43.09
CA ASN A 2 -10.37 5.15 41.84
C ASN A 2 -9.42 5.42 40.68
N THR A 3 -9.36 4.46 39.77
CA THR A 3 -8.96 4.65 38.38
C THR A 3 -10.22 4.97 37.56
N LYS A 4 -10.31 6.20 37.07
CA LYS A 4 -11.36 6.63 36.15
C LYS A 4 -11.00 6.22 34.72
N ASN A 5 -11.78 5.30 34.19
CA ASN A 5 -11.81 4.97 32.75
C ASN A 5 -12.24 6.22 31.97
N PHE A 6 -11.35 6.77 31.15
CA PHE A 6 -11.70 7.72 30.10
C PHE A 6 -11.83 6.95 28.78
N ARG A 7 -13.06 6.64 28.38
CA ARG A 7 -13.39 6.27 27.02
C ARG A 7 -13.57 7.56 26.22
N PHE A 8 -12.61 7.90 25.38
CA PHE A 8 -12.81 8.90 24.33
C PHE A 8 -13.50 8.25 23.13
N ARG A 9 -14.74 8.64 22.89
CA ARG A 9 -15.42 8.42 21.62
C ARG A 9 -14.88 9.45 20.64
N THR A 10 -14.07 9.02 19.69
CA THR A 10 -13.64 9.84 18.56
C THR A 10 -14.84 10.08 17.62
N ARG A 11 -15.26 11.33 17.52
CA ARG A 11 -16.20 11.76 16.48
C ARG A 11 -15.42 11.96 15.21
N PHE A 12 -15.77 11.20 14.17
CA PHE A 12 -15.34 11.45 12.81
C PHE A 12 -15.73 12.88 12.38
N ASN A 13 -14.75 13.73 12.14
CA ASN A 13 -14.93 14.97 11.43
C ASN A 13 -14.89 14.66 9.93
N GLN A 14 -16.07 14.64 9.32
CA GLN A 14 -16.20 14.61 7.86
C GLN A 14 -15.74 15.94 7.30
N PHE A 15 -14.56 15.94 6.68
CA PHE A 15 -14.23 17.00 5.73
C PHE A 15 -14.99 16.75 4.44
N ALA A 16 -15.89 17.67 4.12
CA ALA A 16 -16.70 17.64 2.94
C ALA A 16 -15.84 17.82 1.69
N VAL A 17 -15.57 16.72 0.99
CA VAL A 17 -15.23 16.77 -0.43
C VAL A 17 -16.56 16.94 -1.16
N MET A 18 -16.66 18.02 -1.90
CA MET A 18 -17.85 18.40 -2.66
C MET A 18 -18.04 17.41 -3.82
N ALA A 19 -18.72 16.29 -3.53
CA ALA A 19 -19.18 15.38 -4.56
C ALA A 19 -20.33 16.01 -5.31
N VAL A 20 -20.16 16.11 -6.62
CA VAL A 20 -21.28 16.41 -7.53
C VAL A 20 -22.21 15.22 -7.52
N LEU A 21 -23.27 15.32 -6.73
CA LEU A 21 -24.38 14.38 -6.72
C LEU A 21 -25.18 14.50 -8.02
N LEU A 22 -24.98 13.58 -8.95
CA LEU A 22 -25.98 13.26 -9.96
C LEU A 22 -27.04 12.40 -9.28
N THR A 23 -28.14 13.03 -8.87
CA THR A 23 -29.34 12.33 -8.40
C THR A 23 -30.02 11.64 -9.58
N ALA A 24 -29.82 10.34 -9.71
CA ALA A 24 -30.71 9.49 -10.49
C ALA A 24 -31.88 9.08 -9.60
N ALA A 25 -33.06 9.66 -9.85
CA ALA A 25 -34.31 9.27 -9.21
C ALA A 25 -34.75 7.88 -9.72
N LEU A 26 -34.74 6.87 -8.84
CA LEU A 26 -35.41 5.60 -9.10
C LEU A 26 -36.92 5.78 -8.97
N LEU A 27 -37.61 5.72 -10.10
CA LEU A 27 -39.04 5.48 -10.17
C LEU A 27 -39.30 3.99 -9.90
N ALA A 28 -39.82 3.67 -8.73
CA ALA A 28 -40.40 2.36 -8.45
C ALA A 28 -41.73 2.19 -9.21
N ALA A 29 -41.71 1.39 -10.27
CA ALA A 29 -42.92 0.85 -10.85
C ALA A 29 -42.97 -0.66 -10.56
N GLY A 30 -43.91 -1.08 -9.74
CA GLY A 30 -44.15 -2.48 -9.43
C GLY A 30 -44.62 -3.28 -10.65
N ALA A 31 -43.92 -4.37 -10.91
CA ALA A 31 -44.46 -5.49 -11.68
C ALA A 31 -44.05 -6.79 -10.97
N LYS A 32 -45.04 -7.51 -10.49
CA LYS A 32 -44.94 -8.91 -10.05
C LYS A 32 -44.66 -9.79 -11.26
N GLY A 33 -43.60 -10.61 -11.20
CA GLY A 33 -43.39 -11.63 -12.19
C GLY A 33 -42.05 -12.36 -11.99
N ASP A 34 -42.18 -13.56 -11.51
CA ASP A 34 -41.29 -14.73 -11.61
C ASP A 34 -39.80 -14.61 -11.19
N SER A 35 -39.48 -15.31 -10.11
CA SER A 35 -38.22 -15.36 -9.43
C SER A 35 -37.26 -16.40 -10.05
N GLY A 36 -36.47 -15.97 -11.00
CA GLY A 36 -35.11 -16.43 -11.13
C GLY A 36 -34.25 -15.38 -10.43
N GLY A 37 -33.81 -15.64 -9.20
CA GLY A 37 -32.98 -14.69 -8.44
C GLY A 37 -31.66 -14.46 -9.16
N ALA A 38 -31.52 -13.37 -9.91
CA ALA A 38 -30.25 -12.85 -10.33
C ALA A 38 -29.46 -12.53 -9.06
N ALA A 39 -28.32 -13.16 -8.88
CA ALA A 39 -27.41 -12.83 -7.80
C ALA A 39 -27.12 -11.31 -7.88
N SER A 40 -27.42 -10.57 -6.82
CA SER A 40 -27.12 -9.14 -6.79
C SER A 40 -25.63 -8.99 -6.59
N TYR A 41 -24.94 -8.42 -7.57
CA TYR A 41 -23.54 -8.05 -7.45
C TYR A 41 -23.32 -7.02 -6.34
N GLY A 42 -22.14 -7.05 -5.72
CA GLY A 42 -21.70 -6.03 -4.78
C GLY A 42 -21.58 -4.64 -5.42
N PRO A 43 -21.45 -3.58 -4.59
CA PRO A 43 -21.40 -2.19 -5.10
C PRO A 43 -20.31 -1.93 -6.12
N ALA A 44 -19.05 -2.34 -5.84
CA ALA A 44 -17.93 -2.10 -6.75
C ALA A 44 -18.01 -2.95 -8.02
N ALA A 45 -18.46 -4.21 -7.92
CA ALA A 45 -18.71 -5.03 -9.11
C ALA A 45 -19.82 -4.44 -9.99
N SER A 46 -20.92 -3.97 -9.40
CA SER A 46 -22.02 -3.33 -10.11
C SER A 46 -21.56 -2.04 -10.82
N GLU A 47 -20.72 -1.24 -10.17
CA GLU A 47 -20.13 -0.03 -10.77
C GLU A 47 -19.20 -0.37 -11.93
N LEU A 48 -18.34 -1.40 -11.78
CA LEU A 48 -17.48 -1.86 -12.87
C LEU A 48 -18.28 -2.32 -14.08
N MET A 49 -19.35 -3.10 -13.86
CA MET A 49 -20.24 -3.55 -14.94
C MET A 49 -20.83 -2.38 -15.70
N ALA A 50 -21.35 -1.37 -14.97
CA ALA A 50 -21.86 -0.16 -15.58
C ALA A 50 -20.78 0.63 -16.35
N LEU A 51 -19.57 0.69 -15.79
CA LEU A 51 -18.42 1.38 -16.39
C LEU A 51 -18.00 0.73 -17.71
N VAL A 52 -17.87 -0.59 -17.76
CA VAL A 52 -17.51 -1.30 -18.98
C VAL A 52 -18.62 -1.32 -20.03
N GLU A 53 -19.88 -1.29 -19.62
CA GLU A 53 -21.01 -1.16 -20.55
C GLU A 53 -21.02 0.22 -21.22
N ALA A 54 -20.68 1.27 -20.48
CA ALA A 54 -20.57 2.63 -20.99
C ALA A 54 -19.29 2.86 -21.82
N ASN A 55 -18.26 2.00 -21.71
CA ASN A 55 -16.94 2.16 -22.32
C ASN A 55 -16.52 0.88 -23.08
N PRO A 56 -16.88 0.72 -24.35
CA PRO A 56 -16.52 -0.47 -25.14
C PRO A 56 -15.01 -0.73 -25.24
N ASP A 57 -14.18 0.32 -25.30
CA ASP A 57 -12.72 0.18 -25.32
C ASP A 57 -12.20 -0.38 -24.00
N LEU A 58 -12.71 0.10 -22.86
CA LEU A 58 -12.36 -0.45 -21.54
C LEU A 58 -12.80 -1.92 -21.43
N LYS A 59 -14.02 -2.24 -21.89
CA LYS A 59 -14.51 -3.63 -21.93
C LYS A 59 -13.57 -4.55 -22.70
N SER A 60 -13.12 -4.09 -23.87
CA SER A 60 -12.18 -4.83 -24.72
C SER A 60 -10.82 -5.02 -24.06
N MET A 61 -10.27 -3.97 -23.47
CA MET A 61 -8.99 -4.00 -22.74
C MET A 61 -9.04 -4.91 -21.51
N LEU A 62 -10.12 -4.85 -20.72
CA LEU A 62 -10.29 -5.71 -19.54
C LEU A 62 -10.40 -7.18 -19.95
N ALA A 63 -11.19 -7.48 -20.99
CA ALA A 63 -11.29 -8.84 -21.52
C ALA A 63 -9.94 -9.33 -22.06
N ALA A 64 -9.15 -8.48 -22.72
CA ALA A 64 -7.82 -8.83 -23.22
C ALA A 64 -6.82 -9.09 -22.09
N SER A 65 -6.85 -8.30 -21.02
CA SER A 65 -6.01 -8.51 -19.83
C SER A 65 -6.30 -9.86 -19.18
N ILE A 66 -7.57 -10.18 -18.93
CA ILE A 66 -8.00 -11.45 -18.34
C ILE A 66 -7.61 -12.64 -19.26
N GLU A 67 -7.77 -12.51 -20.57
CA GLU A 67 -7.38 -13.53 -21.52
C GLU A 67 -5.86 -13.78 -21.53
N GLN A 68 -5.03 -12.73 -21.45
CA GLN A 68 -3.59 -12.89 -21.30
C GLN A 68 -3.23 -13.57 -19.98
N ALA A 69 -3.85 -13.17 -18.87
CA ALA A 69 -3.68 -13.83 -17.58
C ALA A 69 -4.02 -15.33 -17.65
N ARG A 70 -5.10 -15.70 -18.38
CA ARG A 70 -5.49 -17.08 -18.64
C ARG A 70 -4.46 -17.85 -19.45
N GLN A 71 -3.86 -17.20 -20.47
CA GLN A 71 -2.81 -17.84 -21.28
C GLN A 71 -1.52 -18.09 -20.50
N ILE A 72 -1.16 -17.17 -19.58
CA ILE A 72 0.02 -17.28 -18.73
C ILE A 72 -0.19 -18.36 -17.66
N ASN A 73 -1.35 -18.36 -17.00
CA ASN A 73 -1.74 -19.35 -16.01
C ASN A 73 -3.13 -19.92 -16.35
N PRO A 74 -3.19 -21.03 -17.08
CA PRO A 74 -4.47 -21.65 -17.48
C PRO A 74 -5.11 -22.50 -16.37
N ASP A 75 -4.40 -22.78 -15.28
CA ASP A 75 -4.90 -23.62 -14.18
C ASP A 75 -5.97 -22.88 -13.37
N ARG A 76 -7.19 -23.39 -13.40
CA ARG A 76 -8.33 -22.81 -12.68
C ARG A 76 -8.20 -22.90 -11.16
N ASN A 77 -7.36 -23.78 -10.63
CA ASN A 77 -7.12 -23.86 -9.19
C ASN A 77 -6.34 -22.63 -8.68
N THR A 78 -5.49 -22.08 -9.53
CA THR A 78 -4.63 -20.93 -9.19
C THR A 78 -5.05 -19.64 -9.90
N ASN A 79 -5.84 -19.73 -10.97
CA ASN A 79 -6.41 -18.60 -11.72
C ASN A 79 -7.91 -18.87 -12.04
N PRO A 80 -8.80 -18.71 -11.07
CA PRO A 80 -10.22 -19.05 -11.24
C PRO A 80 -11.00 -18.10 -12.18
N ALA A 81 -10.65 -16.82 -12.27
CA ALA A 81 -11.34 -15.83 -13.08
C ALA A 81 -10.71 -15.73 -14.49
N GLN A 82 -11.25 -16.49 -15.44
CA GLN A 82 -10.68 -16.64 -16.80
C GLN A 82 -11.58 -16.05 -17.91
N SER A 83 -12.66 -15.38 -17.53
CA SER A 83 -13.54 -14.63 -18.42
C SER A 83 -14.00 -13.34 -17.76
N LEU A 84 -14.55 -12.42 -18.55
CA LEU A 84 -15.06 -11.16 -18.02
C LEU A 84 -16.22 -11.37 -17.02
N GLU A 85 -17.08 -12.35 -17.29
CA GLU A 85 -18.20 -12.71 -16.40
C GLU A 85 -17.67 -13.28 -15.07
N GLU A 86 -16.74 -14.24 -15.13
CA GLU A 86 -16.09 -14.80 -13.94
C GLU A 86 -15.30 -13.74 -13.14
N TYR A 87 -14.75 -12.73 -13.82
CA TYR A 87 -14.08 -11.61 -13.17
C TYR A 87 -15.07 -10.73 -12.38
N PHE A 88 -16.26 -10.44 -12.93
CA PHE A 88 -17.29 -9.71 -12.17
C PHE A 88 -17.78 -10.51 -10.96
N ASP A 89 -17.98 -11.82 -11.10
CA ASP A 89 -18.31 -12.71 -9.98
C ASP A 89 -17.22 -12.70 -8.92
N PHE A 90 -15.95 -12.76 -9.34
CA PHE A 90 -14.80 -12.70 -8.46
C PHE A 90 -14.71 -11.36 -7.70
N VAL A 91 -14.85 -10.24 -8.38
CA VAL A 91 -14.84 -8.90 -7.75
C VAL A 91 -15.98 -8.77 -6.74
N SER A 92 -17.19 -9.17 -7.11
CA SER A 92 -18.35 -9.10 -6.23
C SER A 92 -18.16 -9.92 -4.94
N TRP A 93 -17.53 -11.07 -5.07
CA TRP A 93 -17.19 -11.89 -3.90
C TRP A 93 -16.04 -11.27 -3.09
N ALA A 94 -15.02 -10.72 -3.75
CA ALA A 94 -13.84 -10.17 -3.12
C ALA A 94 -14.14 -8.95 -2.23
N GLU A 95 -15.18 -8.15 -2.56
CA GLU A 95 -15.60 -6.98 -1.77
C GLU A 95 -15.93 -7.30 -0.31
N THR A 96 -16.29 -8.55 0.00
CA THR A 96 -16.65 -9.02 1.34
C THR A 96 -15.86 -10.27 1.75
N ALA A 97 -14.77 -10.57 1.06
CA ALA A 97 -13.91 -11.69 1.38
C ALA A 97 -12.82 -11.29 2.36
N MET A 98 -12.46 -12.21 3.25
CA MET A 98 -11.28 -12.05 4.07
C MET A 98 -10.02 -12.15 3.19
N PRO A 99 -8.93 -11.43 3.51
CA PRO A 99 -7.72 -11.46 2.71
C PRO A 99 -7.17 -12.86 2.45
N TRP A 100 -7.22 -13.78 3.42
CA TRP A 100 -6.86 -15.19 3.22
C TRP A 100 -7.81 -15.94 2.29
N ALA A 101 -9.02 -15.43 2.12
CA ALA A 101 -10.07 -16.12 1.39
C ALA A 101 -10.28 -15.58 -0.03
N LEU A 102 -9.53 -14.56 -0.47
CA LEU A 102 -9.71 -13.94 -1.79
C LEU A 102 -9.65 -14.93 -2.95
N LEU A 103 -8.87 -16.00 -2.81
CA LEU A 103 -8.84 -17.11 -3.77
C LEU A 103 -9.69 -18.30 -3.33
N LYS A 104 -10.18 -18.30 -2.08
CA LYS A 104 -10.86 -19.41 -1.47
C LYS A 104 -12.34 -19.44 -1.88
N LYS A 105 -12.59 -19.88 -3.10
CA LYS A 105 -13.85 -20.60 -3.35
C LYS A 105 -13.66 -22.03 -2.88
N PRO A 106 -14.72 -22.72 -2.37
CA PRO A 106 -14.63 -24.12 -1.93
C PRO A 106 -14.04 -25.07 -2.98
N ASP A 107 -14.08 -24.67 -4.24
CA ASP A 107 -13.66 -25.45 -5.39
C ASP A 107 -12.16 -25.26 -5.78
N TYR A 108 -11.42 -24.35 -5.13
CA TYR A 108 -10.04 -23.98 -5.50
C TYR A 108 -9.09 -24.03 -4.30
N PRO A 109 -8.62 -25.20 -3.84
CA PRO A 109 -7.90 -25.35 -2.57
C PRO A 109 -6.41 -25.00 -2.57
N GLU A 110 -5.75 -24.76 -3.70
CA GLU A 110 -4.28 -24.83 -3.77
C GLU A 110 -3.50 -23.58 -3.41
N ILE A 111 -4.14 -22.40 -3.26
CA ILE A 111 -3.43 -21.12 -2.94
C ILE A 111 -3.85 -20.55 -1.57
N TYR A 112 -4.54 -21.25 -0.75
CA TYR A 112 -5.47 -20.74 0.26
C TYR A 112 -4.91 -20.28 1.58
N ASP A 113 -3.70 -20.63 1.90
CA ASP A 113 -3.16 -20.36 3.21
C ASP A 113 -2.22 -19.14 3.23
N ASN A 114 -2.15 -18.38 2.11
CA ASN A 114 -1.22 -17.28 1.99
C ASN A 114 -1.92 -15.99 1.53
N ILE A 115 -2.10 -15.08 2.49
CA ILE A 115 -2.70 -13.75 2.28
C ILE A 115 -2.00 -12.95 1.16
N TYR A 116 -0.68 -13.05 1.05
CA TYR A 116 0.12 -12.42 0.01
C TYR A 116 -0.28 -12.91 -1.40
N GLN A 117 -0.45 -14.24 -1.58
CA GLN A 117 -0.83 -14.81 -2.88
C GLN A 117 -2.21 -14.34 -3.33
N SER A 118 -3.15 -14.23 -2.40
CA SER A 118 -4.50 -13.72 -2.68
C SER A 118 -4.49 -12.29 -3.19
N LEU A 119 -3.71 -11.42 -2.56
CA LEU A 119 -3.61 -10.03 -2.93
C LEU A 119 -2.91 -9.84 -4.28
N VAL A 120 -1.80 -10.55 -4.51
CA VAL A 120 -1.06 -10.49 -5.77
C VAL A 120 -1.89 -11.03 -6.93
N TYR A 121 -2.67 -12.09 -6.72
CA TYR A 121 -3.59 -12.61 -7.73
C TYR A 121 -4.64 -11.59 -8.17
N PHE A 122 -5.24 -10.87 -7.24
CA PHE A 122 -6.24 -9.86 -7.55
C PHE A 122 -5.71 -8.86 -8.60
N HIS A 123 -4.48 -8.40 -8.41
CA HIS A 123 -3.85 -7.46 -9.33
C HIS A 123 -3.28 -8.13 -10.59
N PHE A 124 -2.83 -9.39 -10.52
CA PHE A 124 -2.32 -10.13 -11.68
C PHE A 124 -3.29 -10.13 -12.87
N LEU A 125 -4.60 -10.23 -12.61
CA LEU A 125 -5.64 -10.23 -13.64
C LEU A 125 -5.67 -8.94 -14.48
N VAL A 126 -5.25 -7.82 -13.91
CA VAL A 126 -5.30 -6.49 -14.53
C VAL A 126 -3.92 -5.86 -14.75
N GLU A 127 -2.86 -6.58 -14.41
CA GLU A 127 -1.45 -6.20 -14.63
C GLU A 127 -0.91 -6.66 -15.99
N GLN A 128 -1.74 -7.21 -16.86
CA GLN A 128 -1.27 -7.69 -18.15
C GLN A 128 -1.01 -6.53 -19.13
N PRO A 129 0.12 -6.53 -19.86
CA PRO A 129 0.48 -5.43 -20.74
C PRO A 129 -0.48 -5.34 -21.93
N LEU A 130 -0.99 -4.15 -22.22
CA LEU A 130 -1.94 -3.87 -23.28
C LEU A 130 -1.32 -2.93 -24.33
N PRO A 131 -1.22 -3.32 -25.61
CA PRO A 131 -0.66 -2.47 -26.66
C PRO A 131 -1.37 -1.12 -26.79
N GLU A 132 -2.67 -1.06 -26.52
CA GLU A 132 -3.49 0.16 -26.58
C GLU A 132 -3.07 1.22 -25.55
N LEU A 133 -2.40 0.80 -24.47
CA LEU A 133 -1.90 1.66 -23.41
C LEU A 133 -0.43 2.06 -23.60
N GLU A 134 0.25 1.49 -24.57
CA GLU A 134 1.65 1.82 -24.86
C GLU A 134 1.82 3.31 -25.18
N GLY A 135 2.83 3.93 -24.59
CA GLY A 135 3.16 5.35 -24.80
C GLY A 135 2.13 6.35 -24.30
N LYS A 136 1.17 5.93 -23.45
CA LYS A 136 0.20 6.83 -22.81
C LYS A 136 0.76 7.61 -21.61
N GLY A 137 2.00 7.38 -21.19
CA GLY A 137 2.62 8.06 -20.05
C GLY A 137 2.30 7.43 -18.70
N LEU A 138 1.91 6.15 -18.71
CA LEU A 138 1.65 5.36 -17.51
C LEU A 138 2.95 4.76 -16.96
N VAL A 139 2.95 4.32 -15.70
CA VAL A 139 4.06 3.59 -15.06
C VAL A 139 4.39 2.33 -15.88
N ASN A 140 3.34 1.60 -16.24
CA ASN A 140 3.37 0.52 -17.21
C ASN A 140 2.09 0.57 -18.08
N ASN A 141 2.01 -0.25 -19.11
CA ASN A 141 0.88 -0.28 -20.03
C ASN A 141 -0.21 -1.29 -19.57
N THR A 142 -0.60 -1.22 -18.29
CA THR A 142 -1.62 -2.08 -17.69
C THR A 142 -2.84 -1.29 -17.24
N LEU A 143 -3.97 -1.97 -17.04
CA LEU A 143 -5.23 -1.32 -16.69
C LEU A 143 -5.21 -0.62 -15.34
N GLN A 144 -4.46 -1.12 -14.37
CA GLN A 144 -4.47 -0.56 -13.02
C GLN A 144 -4.01 0.91 -12.94
N TYR A 145 -3.31 1.40 -13.97
CA TYR A 145 -2.86 2.79 -14.07
C TYR A 145 -3.65 3.62 -15.10
N ALA A 146 -4.61 3.00 -15.78
CA ALA A 146 -5.37 3.63 -16.87
C ALA A 146 -6.75 4.07 -16.40
N GLU A 147 -7.08 5.35 -16.65
CA GLU A 147 -8.46 5.82 -16.42
C GLU A 147 -9.42 5.27 -17.49
N PRO A 148 -10.66 4.96 -17.12
CA PRO A 148 -11.29 5.16 -15.81
C PRO A 148 -11.14 3.97 -14.84
N PHE A 149 -10.41 2.91 -15.19
CA PHE A 149 -10.25 1.71 -14.36
C PHE A 149 -9.47 2.00 -13.07
N ALA A 150 -8.43 2.85 -13.14
CA ALA A 150 -7.67 3.28 -11.96
C ALA A 150 -8.55 3.94 -10.89
N SER A 151 -9.50 4.80 -11.31
CA SER A 151 -10.48 5.40 -10.41
C SER A 151 -11.43 4.35 -9.81
N TRP A 152 -11.82 3.35 -10.61
CA TRP A 152 -12.65 2.27 -10.11
C TRP A 152 -11.93 1.38 -9.08
N LEU A 153 -10.62 1.16 -9.20
CA LEU A 153 -9.85 0.46 -8.16
C LEU A 153 -9.98 1.14 -6.79
N ASN A 154 -10.06 2.47 -6.76
CA ASN A 154 -10.33 3.20 -5.50
C ASN A 154 -11.72 2.90 -4.94
N VAL A 155 -12.74 2.72 -5.80
CA VAL A 155 -14.08 2.31 -5.37
C VAL A 155 -14.07 0.92 -4.76
N PHE A 156 -13.40 -0.03 -5.40
CA PHE A 156 -13.21 -1.38 -4.85
C PHE A 156 -12.49 -1.34 -3.50
N SER A 157 -11.39 -0.58 -3.42
CA SER A 157 -10.62 -0.42 -2.18
C SER A 157 -11.45 0.14 -1.03
N GLN A 158 -12.31 1.12 -1.29
CA GLN A 158 -13.20 1.70 -0.30
C GLN A 158 -14.29 0.70 0.15
N SER A 159 -14.87 -0.05 -0.79
CA SER A 159 -15.85 -1.08 -0.48
C SER A 159 -15.26 -2.17 0.40
N TRP A 160 -14.12 -2.72 -0.02
CA TRP A 160 -13.45 -3.78 0.74
C TRP A 160 -12.91 -3.27 2.09
N GLY A 161 -12.32 -2.07 2.14
CA GLY A 161 -11.87 -1.45 3.38
C GLY A 161 -13.00 -1.28 4.39
N SER A 162 -14.19 -0.88 3.93
CA SER A 162 -15.39 -0.78 4.78
C SER A 162 -15.82 -2.13 5.36
N PHE A 163 -15.68 -3.21 4.60
CA PHE A 163 -15.89 -4.56 5.11
C PHE A 163 -14.83 -4.92 6.18
N LEU A 164 -13.55 -4.65 5.92
CA LEU A 164 -12.44 -4.97 6.83
C LEU A 164 -12.45 -4.13 8.13
N ASP A 165 -13.13 -2.99 8.14
CA ASP A 165 -13.42 -2.18 9.34
C ASP A 165 -14.67 -2.66 10.08
N GLY A 166 -15.42 -3.58 9.52
CA GLY A 166 -16.64 -4.13 10.10
C GLY A 166 -16.39 -5.31 11.05
N PRO A 167 -17.24 -5.51 12.08
CA PRO A 167 -17.06 -6.58 13.08
C PRO A 167 -17.18 -7.99 12.49
N GLY A 168 -17.72 -8.13 11.28
CA GLY A 168 -17.80 -9.42 10.55
C GLY A 168 -16.48 -9.86 9.94
N SER A 169 -15.48 -8.98 9.91
CA SER A 169 -14.17 -9.24 9.31
C SER A 169 -13.16 -9.89 10.24
N TRP A 170 -13.51 -10.17 11.50
CA TRP A 170 -12.61 -10.81 12.46
C TRP A 170 -13.34 -11.77 13.38
N ASN A 171 -12.73 -12.91 13.68
CA ASN A 171 -13.24 -13.91 14.61
C ASN A 171 -12.12 -14.88 15.04
N GLU A 172 -12.44 -15.80 15.95
CA GLU A 172 -11.48 -16.78 16.49
C GLU A 172 -10.81 -17.62 15.39
N THR A 173 -11.53 -18.02 14.35
CA THR A 173 -10.95 -18.81 13.25
C THR A 173 -9.85 -18.03 12.53
N TYR A 174 -10.06 -16.74 12.26
CA TYR A 174 -9.06 -15.89 11.63
C TYR A 174 -7.87 -15.61 12.56
N TYR A 175 -8.13 -15.46 13.85
CA TYR A 175 -7.07 -15.35 14.86
C TYR A 175 -6.20 -16.62 14.87
N GLU A 176 -6.81 -17.80 14.87
CA GLU A 176 -6.07 -19.06 14.80
C GLU A 176 -5.26 -19.20 13.50
N MET A 177 -5.80 -18.75 12.36
CA MET A 177 -5.06 -18.73 11.10
C MET A 177 -3.82 -17.82 11.19
N ALA A 178 -3.97 -16.61 11.73
CA ALA A 178 -2.85 -15.70 11.94
C ALA A 178 -1.84 -16.24 12.97
N LEU A 179 -2.30 -16.86 14.04
CA LEU A 179 -1.44 -17.48 15.05
C LEU A 179 -0.62 -18.64 14.49
N ASN A 180 -1.18 -19.41 13.55
CA ASN A 180 -0.50 -20.53 12.92
C ASN A 180 0.46 -20.10 11.78
N ASP A 181 0.43 -18.87 11.35
CA ASP A 181 1.42 -18.31 10.42
C ASP A 181 2.51 -17.57 11.20
N PRO A 182 3.73 -18.17 11.31
CA PRO A 182 4.83 -17.55 12.08
C PRO A 182 5.29 -16.20 11.53
N ALA A 183 4.97 -15.87 10.29
CA ALA A 183 5.33 -14.59 9.70
C ALA A 183 4.61 -13.39 10.34
N PHE A 184 3.42 -13.60 10.95
CA PHE A 184 2.76 -12.56 11.75
C PHE A 184 3.44 -12.28 13.10
N GLY A 185 4.29 -13.18 13.59
CA GLY A 185 5.02 -13.02 14.85
C GLY A 185 4.17 -13.04 16.11
N LEU A 186 2.91 -13.50 16.05
CA LEU A 186 2.00 -13.54 17.21
C LEU A 186 2.49 -14.45 18.33
N GLN A 187 3.33 -15.44 18.01
CA GLN A 187 3.93 -16.37 18.96
C GLN A 187 5.03 -15.75 19.83
N ASN A 188 5.45 -14.53 19.54
CA ASN A 188 6.61 -13.88 20.16
C ASN A 188 6.24 -12.94 21.31
N ASP A 189 4.97 -12.88 21.72
CA ASP A 189 4.45 -11.95 22.72
C ASP A 189 4.76 -10.45 22.40
N TRP A 190 4.91 -10.14 21.13
CA TRP A 190 5.27 -8.78 20.69
C TRP A 190 4.13 -7.78 20.77
N TYR A 191 2.89 -8.28 20.66
CA TYR A 191 1.72 -7.46 20.40
C TYR A 191 0.78 -7.39 21.60
N GLU A 192 -0.12 -6.43 21.56
CA GLU A 192 -1.20 -6.26 22.52
C GLU A 192 -2.10 -7.50 22.64
N ASP A 193 -2.98 -7.50 23.65
CA ASP A 193 -3.96 -8.58 23.86
C ASP A 193 -4.86 -8.70 22.62
N SER A 194 -4.97 -9.92 22.06
CA SER A 194 -5.81 -10.21 20.89
C SER A 194 -7.30 -9.93 21.12
N GLY A 195 -7.75 -9.87 22.36
CA GLY A 195 -9.10 -9.45 22.72
C GLY A 195 -9.42 -7.99 22.41
N ASN A 196 -8.41 -7.18 22.05
CA ASN A 196 -8.58 -5.80 21.58
C ASN A 196 -9.00 -5.73 20.11
N TRP A 197 -8.86 -6.81 19.35
CA TRP A 197 -9.14 -6.82 17.91
C TRP A 197 -10.57 -7.29 17.65
N SER A 198 -11.41 -6.40 17.16
CA SER A 198 -12.80 -6.65 16.79
C SER A 198 -13.02 -6.67 15.29
N THR A 199 -12.04 -6.16 14.52
CA THR A 199 -12.04 -6.10 13.05
C THR A 199 -10.69 -6.54 12.49
N PHE A 200 -10.66 -6.88 11.21
CA PHE A 200 -9.40 -7.24 10.56
C PHE A 200 -8.40 -6.07 10.56
N ASN A 201 -8.85 -4.85 10.32
CA ASN A 201 -7.96 -3.69 10.32
C ASN A 201 -7.41 -3.34 11.72
N GLU A 202 -8.14 -3.63 12.80
CA GLU A 202 -7.57 -3.52 14.16
C GLU A 202 -6.44 -4.55 14.37
N PHE A 203 -6.62 -5.79 13.92
CA PHE A 203 -5.55 -6.79 13.90
C PHE A 203 -4.38 -6.37 13.01
N PHE A 204 -4.65 -5.90 11.79
CA PHE A 204 -3.62 -5.51 10.83
C PHE A 204 -2.77 -4.34 11.34
N ALA A 205 -3.41 -3.33 11.93
CA ALA A 205 -2.77 -2.18 12.57
C ALA A 205 -2.53 -2.38 14.08
N ARG A 206 -2.30 -3.62 14.53
CA ARG A 206 -2.09 -4.00 15.93
C ARG A 206 -0.99 -3.18 16.60
N TYR A 207 -1.11 -2.97 17.90
CA TYR A 207 -0.08 -2.30 18.68
C TYR A 207 0.95 -3.29 19.25
N LEU A 208 2.15 -2.81 19.50
CA LEU A 208 3.12 -3.54 20.30
C LEU A 208 2.64 -3.59 21.76
N ASN A 209 2.90 -4.72 22.43
CA ASN A 209 2.64 -4.88 23.87
C ASN A 209 3.42 -3.86 24.70
N SER A 210 4.64 -3.53 24.26
CA SER A 210 5.50 -2.53 24.88
C SER A 210 6.47 -1.97 23.84
N PRO A 211 6.90 -0.69 23.95
CA PRO A 211 7.97 -0.13 23.13
C PRO A 211 9.28 -0.94 23.19
N ALA A 212 9.52 -1.67 24.30
CA ALA A 212 10.68 -2.56 24.44
C ALA A 212 10.70 -3.74 23.45
N MET A 213 9.57 -4.06 22.81
CA MET A 213 9.50 -5.10 21.76
C MET A 213 10.19 -4.67 20.46
N ARG A 214 10.44 -3.38 20.30
CA ARG A 214 11.15 -2.78 19.17
C ARG A 214 12.19 -1.79 19.69
N PRO A 215 13.35 -2.28 20.22
CA PRO A 215 14.40 -1.41 20.78
C PRO A 215 15.00 -0.55 19.66
N ILE A 216 15.14 0.75 19.93
CA ILE A 216 15.63 1.71 18.95
C ILE A 216 17.16 1.70 18.89
N ALA A 217 17.72 1.49 17.69
CA ALA A 217 19.14 1.52 17.43
C ALA A 217 19.71 2.93 17.67
N ALA A 218 20.74 3.01 18.52
CA ALA A 218 21.44 4.25 18.83
C ALA A 218 20.50 5.46 19.06
N PRO A 219 19.63 5.44 20.09
CA PRO A 219 18.57 6.44 20.27
C PRO A 219 19.11 7.86 20.45
N LEU A 220 20.37 8.02 20.91
CA LEU A 220 21.02 9.31 21.11
C LEU A 220 22.02 9.70 20.00
N ASP A 221 22.15 8.89 18.96
CA ASP A 221 23.02 9.18 17.80
C ASP A 221 22.16 9.57 16.59
N ASP A 222 22.04 10.87 16.34
CA ASP A 222 21.23 11.43 15.26
C ASP A 222 21.75 11.06 13.87
N SER A 223 23.00 10.56 13.76
CA SER A 223 23.53 10.07 12.48
C SER A 223 22.96 8.70 12.10
N VAL A 224 22.45 7.92 13.05
CA VAL A 224 21.90 6.60 12.80
C VAL A 224 20.41 6.72 12.45
N VAL A 225 20.05 6.23 11.27
CA VAL A 225 18.65 6.11 10.81
C VAL A 225 18.11 4.76 11.26
N ALA A 226 17.06 4.77 12.06
CA ALA A 226 16.37 3.55 12.48
C ALA A 226 15.40 3.08 11.39
N SER A 227 15.10 1.77 11.34
CA SER A 227 14.01 1.24 10.53
C SER A 227 12.69 1.81 11.04
N PHE A 228 11.94 2.38 10.15
CA PHE A 228 10.65 3.04 10.42
C PHE A 228 9.49 2.06 10.50
N ALA A 229 9.65 0.84 9.95
CA ALA A 229 8.64 -0.20 9.91
C ALA A 229 9.32 -1.59 9.98
N ASP A 230 8.56 -2.63 10.29
CA ASP A 230 8.93 -4.01 9.98
C ASP A 230 8.87 -4.12 8.44
N SER A 231 10.03 -4.23 7.76
CA SER A 231 10.09 -4.07 6.30
C SER A 231 11.37 -4.60 5.69
N VAL A 232 11.37 -4.78 4.38
CA VAL A 232 12.55 -5.16 3.58
C VAL A 232 13.04 -3.94 2.80
N PRO A 233 14.25 -3.41 3.07
CA PRO A 233 14.84 -2.34 2.27
C PRO A 233 15.01 -2.77 0.81
N GLN A 234 14.70 -1.87 -0.12
CA GLN A 234 14.77 -2.17 -1.56
C GLN A 234 16.02 -1.60 -2.21
N GLY A 235 16.57 -0.52 -1.68
CA GLY A 235 17.80 0.08 -2.19
C GLY A 235 17.93 1.57 -1.93
N VAL A 236 18.93 2.16 -2.56
CA VAL A 236 19.23 3.60 -2.48
C VAL A 236 19.49 4.12 -3.89
N TRP A 237 18.88 5.24 -4.23
CA TRP A 237 18.99 5.87 -5.55
C TRP A 237 19.33 7.35 -5.41
N ALA A 238 20.11 7.85 -6.33
CA ALA A 238 20.42 9.27 -6.42
C ALA A 238 19.22 10.04 -7.00
N ILE A 239 19.13 11.32 -6.63
CA ILE A 239 18.24 12.30 -7.24
C ILE A 239 19.13 13.26 -8.04
N ASP A 240 18.75 13.57 -9.29
CA ASP A 240 19.51 14.51 -10.12
C ASP A 240 19.23 15.99 -9.78
N GLY A 241 19.93 16.89 -10.46
CA GLY A 241 19.77 18.34 -10.26
C GLY A 241 18.40 18.90 -10.69
N ASP A 242 17.66 18.16 -11.50
CA ASP A 242 16.29 18.48 -11.92
C ASP A 242 15.23 17.82 -11.03
N SER A 243 15.64 17.29 -9.87
CA SER A 243 14.78 16.59 -8.90
C SER A 243 14.13 15.33 -9.46
N ASN A 244 14.80 14.57 -10.32
CA ASN A 244 14.32 13.29 -10.80
C ASN A 244 15.13 12.15 -10.20
N LEU A 245 14.42 11.05 -9.92
CA LEU A 245 15.02 9.81 -9.47
C LEU A 245 15.88 9.17 -10.58
N VAL A 246 17.15 8.91 -10.28
CA VAL A 246 18.08 8.22 -11.17
C VAL A 246 17.97 6.72 -10.93
N ALA A 247 17.25 6.01 -11.78
CA ALA A 247 17.07 4.57 -11.68
C ALA A 247 17.54 3.89 -12.98
N PRO A 248 18.08 2.65 -12.91
CA PRO A 248 18.69 1.98 -14.05
C PRO A 248 17.70 1.51 -15.10
N ASP A 249 16.46 1.23 -14.71
CA ASP A 249 15.42 0.74 -15.60
C ASP A 249 14.88 1.87 -16.50
N PRO A 250 14.65 1.59 -17.78
CA PRO A 250 14.13 2.60 -18.70
C PRO A 250 12.67 2.95 -18.36
N VAL A 251 12.37 4.24 -18.28
CA VAL A 251 10.99 4.75 -18.24
C VAL A 251 10.65 5.38 -19.58
N PRO A 252 9.50 5.11 -20.18
CA PRO A 252 9.07 5.82 -21.38
C PRO A 252 9.15 7.33 -21.22
N VAL A 253 9.62 8.07 -22.20
CA VAL A 253 9.81 9.54 -22.15
C VAL A 253 8.57 10.25 -21.65
N LYS A 254 7.38 9.82 -22.02
CA LYS A 254 6.10 10.39 -21.55
C LYS A 254 5.79 10.10 -20.09
N ALA A 255 6.41 9.09 -19.50
CA ALA A 255 6.24 8.71 -18.10
C ALA A 255 7.40 9.20 -17.21
N SER A 256 8.39 9.91 -17.77
CA SER A 256 9.56 10.41 -17.02
C SER A 256 9.18 11.31 -15.83
N SER A 257 8.06 12.04 -15.93
CA SER A 257 7.53 12.87 -14.84
C SER A 257 7.13 12.05 -13.59
N LEU A 258 6.94 10.75 -13.71
CA LEU A 258 6.66 9.86 -12.57
C LEU A 258 7.85 9.71 -11.64
N ARG A 259 9.08 9.92 -12.14
CA ARG A 259 10.31 9.93 -11.35
C ARG A 259 10.59 11.26 -10.68
N SER A 260 9.73 12.26 -10.85
CA SER A 260 9.88 13.57 -10.22
C SER A 260 9.66 13.50 -8.71
N ILE A 261 10.70 13.88 -7.96
CA ILE A 261 10.62 14.03 -6.51
C ILE A 261 9.68 15.20 -6.14
N THR A 262 9.65 16.26 -6.95
CA THR A 262 8.68 17.34 -6.80
C THR A 262 7.23 16.83 -6.82
N ARG A 263 6.91 15.93 -7.75
CA ARG A 263 5.60 15.28 -7.82
C ARG A 263 5.37 14.36 -6.62
N LEU A 264 6.38 13.59 -6.20
CA LEU A 264 6.30 12.68 -5.07
C LEU A 264 5.98 13.43 -3.76
N ILE A 265 6.68 14.55 -3.50
CA ILE A 265 6.44 15.44 -2.34
C ILE A 265 5.08 16.15 -2.46
N GLY A 266 4.63 16.39 -3.69
CA GLY A 266 3.39 17.10 -4.03
C GLY A 266 3.65 18.54 -4.46
N GLU A 267 3.05 18.92 -5.59
CA GLU A 267 3.29 20.21 -6.26
C GLU A 267 2.92 21.43 -5.39
N ASP A 268 2.01 21.26 -4.43
CA ASP A 268 1.58 22.30 -3.49
C ASP A 268 2.48 22.44 -2.25
N SER A 269 3.50 21.57 -2.08
CA SER A 269 4.41 21.63 -0.95
C SER A 269 5.38 22.81 -1.09
N GLU A 270 5.64 23.53 0.02
CA GLU A 270 6.72 24.52 0.08
C GLU A 270 8.10 23.87 -0.06
N TYR A 271 8.22 22.57 0.27
CA TYR A 271 9.46 21.78 0.28
C TYR A 271 9.68 20.96 -0.99
N ARG A 272 8.78 21.05 -2.00
CA ARG A 272 8.82 20.21 -3.21
C ARG A 272 10.17 20.24 -3.97
N ASN A 273 10.91 21.32 -3.87
CA ASN A 273 12.21 21.53 -4.55
C ASN A 273 13.42 21.35 -3.62
N ALA A 274 13.21 20.92 -2.36
CA ALA A 274 14.26 20.86 -1.35
C ALA A 274 15.21 19.67 -1.49
N PHE A 275 14.94 18.72 -2.41
CA PHE A 275 15.59 17.42 -2.43
C PHE A 275 16.37 17.12 -3.73
N ALA A 276 16.60 18.14 -4.59
CA ALA A 276 17.47 18.00 -5.77
C ALA A 276 18.90 17.60 -5.34
N ASN A 277 19.57 16.77 -6.12
CA ASN A 277 20.89 16.17 -5.84
C ASN A 277 20.95 15.34 -4.54
N GLY A 278 19.82 15.06 -3.93
CA GLY A 278 19.71 14.28 -2.70
C GLY A 278 19.67 12.78 -2.93
N THR A 279 19.09 12.07 -1.97
CA THR A 279 19.03 10.60 -1.97
C THR A 279 17.62 10.12 -1.69
N PHE A 280 17.18 9.11 -2.43
CA PHE A 280 15.91 8.39 -2.26
C PHE A 280 16.20 6.97 -1.77
N THR A 281 15.40 6.48 -0.84
CA THR A 281 15.36 5.07 -0.42
C THR A 281 13.92 4.66 -0.13
N HIS A 282 13.62 3.37 -0.29
CA HIS A 282 12.32 2.84 0.13
C HIS A 282 12.45 1.43 0.68
N SER A 283 11.45 1.03 1.45
CA SER A 283 11.33 -0.31 2.02
C SER A 283 9.90 -0.81 1.89
N PHE A 284 9.75 -2.06 1.54
CA PHE A 284 8.47 -2.73 1.35
C PHE A 284 8.06 -3.50 2.62
N LEU A 285 6.81 -3.31 3.06
CA LEU A 285 6.21 -4.06 4.16
C LEU A 285 5.41 -5.23 3.58
N ASN A 286 5.71 -6.46 4.03
CA ASN A 286 4.91 -7.62 3.69
C ASN A 286 3.56 -7.58 4.42
N VAL A 287 2.56 -8.24 3.85
CA VAL A 287 1.18 -8.22 4.38
C VAL A 287 1.02 -8.79 5.79
N ASN A 288 1.97 -9.54 6.28
CA ASN A 288 2.00 -10.09 7.64
C ASN A 288 2.88 -9.33 8.62
N ASP A 289 3.58 -8.29 8.17
CA ASP A 289 4.39 -7.44 9.02
C ASP A 289 3.56 -6.63 10.04
N TYR A 290 4.25 -5.94 10.92
CA TYR A 290 3.68 -4.92 11.78
C TYR A 290 3.46 -3.64 10.96
N HIS A 291 2.22 -3.18 10.82
CA HIS A 291 1.85 -2.10 9.90
C HIS A 291 1.72 -0.71 10.56
N ARG A 292 2.29 -0.53 11.77
CA ARG A 292 2.53 0.81 12.30
C ARG A 292 3.94 1.24 11.96
N TYR A 293 4.07 2.48 11.53
CA TYR A 293 5.36 3.07 11.17
C TYR A 293 5.74 4.19 12.15
N HIS A 294 7.05 4.36 12.34
CA HIS A 294 7.65 5.18 13.38
C HIS A 294 8.63 6.19 12.78
N PHE A 295 8.94 7.25 13.52
CA PHE A 295 9.93 8.22 13.09
C PHE A 295 11.35 7.58 13.09
N PRO A 296 12.05 7.55 11.95
CA PRO A 296 13.41 6.99 11.84
C PRO A 296 14.49 7.89 12.43
N LEU A 297 14.16 9.16 12.65
CA LEU A 297 15.00 10.24 13.15
C LEU A 297 14.17 11.16 14.04
N GLY A 298 14.81 11.86 14.98
CA GLY A 298 14.19 12.95 15.74
C GLY A 298 14.26 14.29 14.98
N GLY A 299 13.39 15.23 15.35
CA GLY A 299 13.38 16.56 14.78
C GLY A 299 12.06 17.31 14.94
N THR A 300 11.91 18.40 14.19
CA THR A 300 10.69 19.21 14.14
C THR A 300 9.91 18.93 12.86
N ILE A 301 8.63 18.61 12.98
CA ILE A 301 7.73 18.45 11.84
C ILE A 301 7.48 19.82 11.21
N ARG A 302 7.73 19.95 9.91
CA ARG A 302 7.54 21.19 9.15
C ARG A 302 6.27 21.17 8.30
N GLU A 303 5.95 20.04 7.69
CA GLU A 303 4.75 19.88 6.87
C GLU A 303 4.14 18.50 7.10
N VAL A 304 2.82 18.41 7.04
CA VAL A 304 2.06 17.14 7.10
C VAL A 304 0.94 17.19 6.08
N ARG A 305 0.87 16.19 5.21
CA ARG A 305 -0.18 16.08 4.20
C ARG A 305 -0.50 14.63 3.90
N ILE A 306 -1.75 14.37 3.50
CA ILE A 306 -2.16 13.16 2.80
C ILE A 306 -2.43 13.54 1.35
N ILE A 307 -1.77 12.89 0.42
CA ILE A 307 -1.88 13.11 -1.02
C ILE A 307 -2.64 11.92 -1.60
N PRO A 308 -3.89 12.12 -2.05
CA PRO A 308 -4.67 11.03 -2.64
C PRO A 308 -4.05 10.58 -3.95
N GLY A 309 -4.19 9.30 -4.25
CA GLY A 309 -3.67 8.66 -5.45
C GLY A 309 -4.53 7.46 -5.86
N VAL A 310 -3.97 6.58 -6.66
CA VAL A 310 -4.62 5.35 -7.10
C VAL A 310 -4.37 4.20 -6.12
N SER A 311 -5.16 3.15 -6.24
CA SER A 311 -5.04 1.91 -5.45
C SER A 311 -4.42 0.79 -6.31
N ALA A 312 -3.27 1.09 -6.94
CA ALA A 312 -2.53 0.11 -7.74
C ALA A 312 -1.50 -0.64 -6.87
N THR A 313 -0.84 -1.67 -7.41
CA THR A 313 0.15 -2.45 -6.64
C THR A 313 1.55 -1.85 -6.62
N GLY A 314 1.88 -0.96 -7.58
CA GLY A 314 3.27 -0.60 -7.84
C GLY A 314 4.08 -1.78 -8.40
N GLY A 315 5.38 -1.61 -8.61
CA GLY A 315 6.29 -2.69 -9.00
C GLY A 315 5.88 -3.53 -10.19
N SER A 316 6.17 -4.83 -10.14
CA SER A 316 5.82 -5.81 -11.19
C SER A 316 5.25 -7.09 -10.59
N ILE A 317 4.26 -7.68 -11.27
CA ILE A 317 3.62 -8.93 -10.88
C ILE A 317 3.75 -9.95 -12.03
N TRP A 318 4.04 -11.21 -11.69
CA TRP A 318 4.06 -12.30 -12.67
C TRP A 318 3.69 -13.65 -12.04
N TRP A 319 3.33 -14.59 -12.89
CA TRP A 319 3.14 -15.98 -12.50
C TRP A 319 4.48 -16.73 -12.58
N ASP A 320 4.97 -17.22 -11.45
CA ASP A 320 6.15 -18.08 -11.36
C ASP A 320 5.73 -19.54 -11.46
N ALA A 321 5.66 -20.04 -12.70
CA ALA A 321 5.23 -21.42 -12.98
C ALA A 321 6.16 -22.48 -12.37
N ALA A 322 7.45 -22.18 -12.16
CA ALA A 322 8.39 -23.11 -11.58
C ALA A 322 8.10 -23.38 -10.08
N ASN A 323 7.58 -22.39 -9.39
CA ASN A 323 7.27 -22.47 -7.97
C ASN A 323 5.75 -22.49 -7.69
N ASN A 324 4.91 -22.54 -8.73
CA ASN A 324 3.44 -22.56 -8.65
C ASN A 324 2.89 -21.44 -7.76
N ARG A 325 3.32 -20.21 -7.99
CA ARG A 325 2.94 -19.04 -7.18
C ARG A 325 2.94 -17.74 -7.98
N TYR A 326 2.23 -16.75 -7.49
CA TYR A 326 2.38 -15.36 -7.92
C TYR A 326 3.58 -14.73 -7.25
N ALA A 327 4.33 -13.94 -8.02
CA ALA A 327 5.50 -13.21 -7.55
C ALA A 327 5.31 -11.70 -7.78
N PHE A 328 5.93 -10.91 -6.93
CA PHE A 328 5.87 -9.46 -6.94
C PHE A 328 7.24 -8.87 -6.59
N ASP A 329 7.67 -7.84 -7.33
CA ASP A 329 8.89 -7.08 -7.06
C ASP A 329 8.56 -5.58 -6.96
N PRO A 330 8.59 -4.99 -5.75
CA PRO A 330 8.32 -3.57 -5.55
C PRO A 330 9.47 -2.67 -6.01
N SER A 331 10.68 -3.20 -6.22
CA SER A 331 11.86 -2.42 -6.62
C SER A 331 11.90 -2.13 -8.13
N GLU A 332 11.09 -2.84 -8.92
CA GLU A 332 10.99 -2.60 -10.36
C GLU A 332 10.13 -1.38 -10.69
N ARG A 333 10.44 -0.73 -11.80
CA ARG A 333 9.65 0.37 -12.39
C ARG A 333 9.46 1.55 -11.45
N LEU A 334 10.49 1.95 -10.71
CA LEU A 334 10.45 3.06 -9.76
C LEU A 334 9.83 4.34 -10.34
N GLY A 335 9.06 5.03 -9.50
CA GLY A 335 8.25 6.19 -9.86
C GLY A 335 6.75 5.97 -9.62
N TRP A 336 6.30 4.71 -9.48
CA TRP A 336 4.92 4.38 -9.13
C TRP A 336 4.50 5.00 -7.79
N GLN A 337 5.43 5.18 -6.85
CA GLN A 337 5.18 5.81 -5.56
C GLN A 337 4.59 7.22 -5.69
N SER A 338 4.87 7.92 -6.80
CA SER A 338 4.37 9.29 -7.04
C SER A 338 2.91 9.37 -7.48
N ILE A 339 2.27 8.24 -7.77
CA ILE A 339 0.86 8.18 -8.17
C ILE A 339 -0.03 7.46 -7.17
N GLU A 340 0.53 6.71 -6.24
CA GLU A 340 -0.21 6.05 -5.17
C GLU A 340 -0.65 7.05 -4.08
N THR A 341 -1.66 6.66 -3.30
CA THR A 341 -2.03 7.39 -2.07
C THR A 341 -0.86 7.38 -1.10
N ARG A 342 -0.50 8.55 -0.59
CA ARG A 342 0.66 8.66 0.30
C ARG A 342 0.53 9.76 1.34
N GLY A 343 1.17 9.54 2.48
CA GLY A 343 1.50 10.60 3.42
C GLY A 343 2.75 11.36 2.94
N CYS A 344 2.86 12.62 3.32
CA CYS A 344 4.09 13.39 3.19
C CYS A 344 4.31 14.15 4.49
N VAL A 345 5.33 13.77 5.23
CA VAL A 345 5.75 14.44 6.47
C VAL A 345 7.16 14.96 6.25
N ILE A 346 7.33 16.27 6.27
CA ILE A 346 8.65 16.90 6.20
C ILE A 346 9.17 17.09 7.61
N LEU A 347 10.24 16.41 7.93
CA LEU A 347 10.94 16.47 9.21
C LEU A 347 12.23 17.29 9.04
N GLU A 348 12.43 18.30 9.86
CA GLU A 348 13.71 19.01 9.98
C GLU A 348 14.46 18.45 11.18
N THR A 349 15.57 17.80 10.91
CA THR A 349 16.50 17.29 11.93
C THR A 349 17.40 18.41 12.44
N ASP A 350 17.97 18.26 13.63
CA ASP A 350 18.84 19.30 14.20
C ASP A 350 20.17 19.49 13.44
N ARG A 351 20.65 18.45 12.72
CA ARG A 351 21.97 18.45 12.10
C ARG A 351 22.02 18.09 10.63
N TYR A 352 21.05 17.32 10.17
CA TYR A 352 21.13 16.64 8.85
C TYR A 352 20.11 17.20 7.85
N GLY A 353 19.55 18.39 8.13
CA GLY A 353 18.61 19.08 7.25
C GLY A 353 17.24 18.42 7.20
N LEU A 354 16.54 18.61 6.07
CA LEU A 354 15.20 18.10 5.85
C LEU A 354 15.23 16.64 5.40
N VAL A 355 14.27 15.89 5.91
CA VAL A 355 13.96 14.52 5.47
C VAL A 355 12.47 14.45 5.16
N ALA A 356 12.11 13.97 3.97
CA ALA A 356 10.73 13.64 3.67
C ALA A 356 10.45 12.18 4.03
N LEU A 357 9.41 11.95 4.82
CA LEU A 357 8.91 10.65 5.24
C LEU A 357 7.58 10.42 4.52
N LEU A 358 7.53 9.42 3.65
CA LEU A 358 6.37 9.17 2.80
C LEU A 358 5.90 7.72 2.94
N PRO A 359 4.98 7.44 3.88
CA PRO A 359 4.23 6.18 3.86
C PRO A 359 3.36 6.14 2.59
N ILE A 360 3.48 5.07 1.81
CA ILE A 360 2.75 4.83 0.56
C ILE A 360 1.74 3.73 0.80
N GLY A 361 0.45 4.07 0.69
CA GLY A 361 -0.63 3.09 0.73
C GLY A 361 -0.95 2.64 -0.68
N MET A 362 -0.59 1.41 -0.99
CA MET A 362 -0.78 0.79 -2.30
C MET A 362 -1.82 -0.34 -2.21
N SER A 363 -2.27 -0.83 -3.36
CA SER A 363 -3.21 -1.95 -3.45
C SER A 363 -4.54 -1.72 -2.70
N ALA A 364 -5.22 -2.78 -2.36
CA ALA A 364 -6.63 -2.91 -2.08
C ALA A 364 -7.30 -1.92 -1.11
N VAL A 365 -6.65 -1.43 -0.06
CA VAL A 365 -7.26 -0.43 0.85
C VAL A 365 -6.58 0.93 0.73
N SER A 366 -5.34 0.97 0.25
CA SER A 366 -4.60 2.20 -0.09
C SER A 366 -4.71 3.29 0.99
N SER A 367 -4.65 2.90 2.27
CA SER A 367 -4.87 3.82 3.38
C SER A 367 -3.57 4.23 4.04
N VAL A 368 -3.44 5.52 4.31
CA VAL A 368 -2.37 6.09 5.11
C VAL A 368 -2.99 6.86 6.27
N ASN A 369 -2.68 6.46 7.49
CA ASN A 369 -3.18 7.11 8.70
C ASN A 369 -2.01 7.67 9.50
N LEU A 370 -2.10 8.92 9.91
CA LEU A 370 -1.11 9.57 10.77
C LEU A 370 -1.67 9.72 12.17
N GLU A 371 -0.80 9.68 13.19
CA GLU A 371 -1.21 9.89 14.57
C GLU A 371 -1.64 11.35 14.81
N ASP A 372 -2.56 11.59 15.75
CA ASP A 372 -3.14 12.91 16.04
C ASP A 372 -2.11 13.99 16.43
N ASN A 373 -0.98 13.58 17.00
CA ASN A 373 0.13 14.44 17.40
C ASN A 373 1.08 14.78 16.24
N VAL A 374 0.97 14.12 15.10
CA VAL A 374 1.77 14.38 13.90
C VAL A 374 1.23 15.62 13.19
N LYS A 375 1.79 16.78 13.52
CA LYS A 375 1.35 18.09 13.00
C LYS A 375 2.51 19.07 12.91
N PRO A 376 2.45 20.05 12.00
CA PRO A 376 3.50 21.05 11.88
C PRO A 376 3.82 21.75 13.21
N GLY A 377 5.11 21.88 13.51
CA GLY A 377 5.66 22.45 14.74
C GLY A 377 5.84 21.45 15.89
N ALA A 378 5.34 20.22 15.79
CA ALA A 378 5.58 19.20 16.81
C ALA A 378 7.05 18.75 16.78
N GLN A 379 7.61 18.54 17.98
CA GLN A 379 8.89 17.87 18.20
C GLN A 379 8.65 16.37 18.34
N VAL A 380 9.47 15.57 17.66
CA VAL A 380 9.41 14.10 17.73
C VAL A 380 10.78 13.51 18.00
N GLU A 381 10.78 12.38 18.68
CA GLU A 381 11.97 11.59 18.93
C GLU A 381 12.06 10.40 17.96
N LYS A 382 13.26 9.88 17.75
CA LYS A 382 13.48 8.65 17.01
C LYS A 382 12.73 7.49 17.68
N GLY A 383 11.86 6.81 16.93
CA GLY A 383 11.04 5.72 17.42
C GLY A 383 9.62 6.12 17.86
N ASP A 384 9.30 7.43 17.94
CA ASP A 384 7.92 7.87 18.13
C ASP A 384 7.01 7.34 17.02
N MET A 385 5.76 7.05 17.35
CA MET A 385 4.79 6.55 16.37
C MET A 385 4.41 7.66 15.40
N LEU A 386 4.54 7.38 14.11
CA LEU A 386 4.17 8.29 13.03
C LEU A 386 2.76 8.01 12.51
N GLY A 387 2.37 6.70 12.43
CA GLY A 387 1.07 6.31 11.93
C GLY A 387 0.94 4.82 11.66
N HIS A 388 -0.04 4.46 10.83
CA HIS A 388 -0.30 3.08 10.46
C HIS A 388 -0.97 2.95 9.09
N PHE A 389 -0.82 1.80 8.46
CA PHE A 389 -1.61 1.37 7.32
C PHE A 389 -2.79 0.51 7.79
N ALA A 390 -3.95 0.65 7.14
CA ALA A 390 -4.94 -0.42 7.10
C ALA A 390 -4.56 -1.43 6.03
N PHE A 391 -5.30 -2.54 5.92
CA PHE A 391 -4.93 -3.63 5.01
C PHE A 391 -4.78 -3.17 3.56
N GLY A 392 -3.71 -3.62 2.93
CA GLY A 392 -3.30 -3.36 1.55
C GLY A 392 -1.81 -3.55 1.39
N GLY A 393 -1.29 -3.28 0.20
CA GLY A 393 0.15 -3.16 -0.02
C GLY A 393 0.69 -1.90 0.67
N SER A 394 1.90 -1.97 1.16
CA SER A 394 2.50 -0.88 1.92
C SER A 394 3.98 -0.72 1.59
N ASP A 395 4.35 0.50 1.30
CA ASP A 395 5.74 0.90 1.08
C ASP A 395 6.04 2.16 1.89
N PHE A 396 7.29 2.39 2.19
CA PHE A 396 7.69 3.60 2.89
C PHE A 396 8.93 4.18 2.24
N VAL A 397 8.82 5.43 1.80
CA VAL A 397 9.89 6.18 1.16
C VAL A 397 10.50 7.19 2.12
N MET A 398 11.82 7.32 2.07
CA MET A 398 12.55 8.46 2.64
C MET A 398 13.32 9.20 1.56
N VAL A 399 13.30 10.53 1.64
CA VAL A 399 14.08 11.39 0.75
C VAL A 399 14.93 12.33 1.60
N PHE A 400 16.23 12.33 1.35
CA PHE A 400 17.23 13.16 2.05
C PHE A 400 17.74 14.27 1.13
N GLN A 401 18.02 15.44 1.72
CA GLN A 401 18.63 16.56 1.01
C GLN A 401 20.07 16.26 0.55
N ASP A 402 20.59 17.08 -0.33
CA ASP A 402 21.97 17.04 -0.84
C ASP A 402 23.05 17.44 0.17
N THR A 403 22.65 17.93 1.35
CA THR A 403 23.55 18.25 2.46
C THR A 403 24.13 17.01 3.16
N VAL A 404 23.55 15.83 2.90
CA VAL A 404 23.93 14.57 3.52
C VAL A 404 24.10 13.45 2.51
N ASP A 405 24.97 12.49 2.85
CA ASP A 405 25.01 11.17 2.24
C ASP A 405 24.31 10.17 3.16
N PHE A 406 23.36 9.41 2.60
CA PHE A 406 22.75 8.28 3.27
C PHE A 406 23.39 6.98 2.82
N THR A 407 23.90 6.21 3.78
CA THR A 407 24.42 4.86 3.55
C THR A 407 23.48 3.84 4.15
N LEU A 408 22.97 2.93 3.34
CA LEU A 408 22.14 1.81 3.78
C LEU A 408 23.02 0.73 4.40
N ASP A 409 22.83 0.46 5.69
CA ASP A 409 23.62 -0.49 6.48
C ASP A 409 22.89 -1.84 6.70
N ALA A 410 21.69 -2.01 6.12
CA ALA A 410 20.92 -3.24 6.25
C ALA A 410 21.72 -4.45 5.75
N PRO A 411 21.72 -5.58 6.47
CA PRO A 411 22.38 -6.79 6.03
C PRO A 411 21.83 -7.28 4.69
N ARG A 412 22.70 -7.83 3.85
CA ARG A 412 22.27 -8.51 2.62
C ARG A 412 21.56 -9.82 2.95
N ASP A 413 20.63 -10.22 2.09
CA ASP A 413 20.02 -11.54 2.16
C ASP A 413 21.04 -12.66 1.93
N THR A 414 20.64 -13.91 2.11
CA THR A 414 21.53 -15.07 1.98
C THR A 414 22.03 -15.29 0.55
N LYS A 415 21.35 -14.73 -0.46
CA LYS A 415 21.76 -14.78 -1.88
C LYS A 415 22.62 -13.58 -2.27
N GLY A 416 22.62 -12.51 -1.47
CA GLY A 416 23.32 -11.26 -1.76
C GLY A 416 22.66 -10.40 -2.85
N GLU A 417 21.43 -10.76 -3.25
CA GLU A 417 20.65 -10.07 -4.29
C GLU A 417 19.78 -8.96 -3.71
N GLY A 418 19.29 -9.12 -2.47
CA GLY A 418 18.44 -8.19 -1.74
C GLY A 418 18.98 -7.85 -0.35
N TYR A 419 18.08 -7.39 0.50
CA TYR A 419 18.35 -7.09 1.91
C TYR A 419 17.54 -8.00 2.81
N GLN A 420 18.03 -8.20 4.04
CA GLN A 420 17.26 -8.89 5.07
C GLN A 420 16.11 -8.00 5.55
N HIS A 421 15.05 -8.65 6.01
CA HIS A 421 13.96 -8.00 6.71
C HIS A 421 14.49 -7.35 8.01
N LEU A 422 14.08 -6.10 8.25
CA LEU A 422 14.37 -5.36 9.48
C LEU A 422 13.08 -5.17 10.28
N LEU A 423 13.20 -5.20 11.59
CA LEU A 423 12.16 -4.78 12.50
C LEU A 423 12.24 -3.26 12.76
N VAL A 424 11.11 -2.64 13.12
CA VAL A 424 11.09 -1.24 13.60
C VAL A 424 12.19 -1.03 14.62
N GLY A 425 12.88 0.10 14.51
CA GLY A 425 13.93 0.48 15.44
C GLY A 425 15.31 -0.11 15.17
N GLU A 426 15.42 -1.18 14.39
CA GLU A 426 16.73 -1.70 14.00
C GLU A 426 17.48 -0.68 13.12
N ARG A 427 18.79 -0.83 13.03
CA ARG A 427 19.62 0.08 12.23
C ARG A 427 19.36 -0.14 10.74
N LEU A 428 18.78 0.87 10.09
CA LEU A 428 18.59 0.89 8.64
C LEU A 428 19.83 1.46 7.94
N GLY A 429 20.41 2.55 8.47
CA GLY A 429 21.53 3.19 7.82
C GLY A 429 22.14 4.33 8.63
N LYS A 430 22.96 5.12 7.94
CA LYS A 430 23.68 6.23 8.55
C LYS A 430 23.71 7.45 7.64
N LEU A 431 23.60 8.64 8.25
CA LEU A 431 23.79 9.94 7.64
C LEU A 431 25.23 10.46 7.89
N THR A 432 25.82 11.03 6.86
CA THR A 432 27.11 11.74 6.94
C THR A 432 26.95 13.10 6.25
N LEU A 433 27.38 14.18 6.92
CA LEU A 433 27.38 15.50 6.30
C LEU A 433 28.34 15.51 5.10
N ARG A 434 27.90 16.09 3.98
CA ARG A 434 28.78 16.36 2.84
C ARG A 434 29.73 17.51 3.17
N GLU A 435 30.99 17.41 2.75
CA GLU A 435 31.96 18.49 2.91
C GLU A 435 31.52 19.70 2.05
N GLY A 436 31.26 20.85 2.67
CA GLY A 436 30.92 22.10 2.00
C GLY A 436 29.42 22.44 1.92
N GLY A 437 28.57 21.74 2.69
CA GLY A 437 27.18 22.11 2.89
C GLY A 437 26.98 23.12 4.01
#